data_4ffd250dac184f3767714db2e23c2576
#
_entry.id   4ffd250dac184f3767714db2e23c2576
#
_cell.length_a   1.000
_cell.length_b   1.000
_cell.length_c   1.000
_cell.angle_alpha   90.00
_cell.angle_beta   90.00
_cell.angle_gamma   90.00
#
_symmetry.space_group_name_H-M   'P 1'
#
loop_
_entity.id
_entity.type
_entity.pdbx_description
1 polymer ?
#
loop_
_entity_poly.entity_id
_entity_poly.type
_entity_poly.pdbx_seq_one_letter_code
_entity_poly.pdbx_strand_id
1 'polypeptide(L)'
;MFNKPQLTVEWANWIKTNLANGCTVDSMAKIMVEKGFAPEFAYQSIFDTKNLGVTPMSPIIGTSTNNTQYVYEKPRVPMDVNYIDTPDKRVYIGMKMNKPVIMTFTNLLSHEEADVLINASKHKLTDSKVVDPDTGHYTKIRDRSSEGTFFNYHENEFITKLEQRIAFIMGAPAINGEGIQILHYHPGGEYKAHFDYFPYDQAGSKRHLNKGGQRISTLIMYLSDVEQGGETTFPEVGLTVVPNKGGAVYFEYCNSKSQVDPLTLHAGMPVIKGEKWIATKWVRQNKYN
;
A
#
# COMPACT_ATOMS: atom_id res chain seq x y z
N MET A 1 13.91 21.30 22.24
CA MET A 1 13.42 20.81 20.92
C MET A 1 14.66 20.58 20.07
N PHE A 2 15.07 19.34 19.88
CA PHE A 2 16.21 19.04 19.00
C PHE A 2 15.70 18.99 17.56
N ASN A 3 16.15 19.95 16.73
CA ASN A 3 15.94 19.87 15.28
C ASN A 3 16.57 18.56 14.76
N LYS A 4 15.78 17.65 14.20
CA LYS A 4 16.33 16.53 13.46
C LYS A 4 17.16 17.12 12.30
N PRO A 5 18.41 16.70 12.10
CA PRO A 5 19.17 17.14 10.95
C PRO A 5 18.46 16.72 9.67
N GLN A 6 18.22 17.67 8.77
CA GLN A 6 17.64 17.38 7.44
C GLN A 6 18.79 17.29 6.42
N LEU A 7 18.69 16.31 5.54
CA LEU A 7 19.61 16.16 4.42
C LEU A 7 19.39 17.32 3.43
N THR A 8 20.41 18.11 3.13
CA THR A 8 20.29 19.17 2.13
C THR A 8 20.25 18.57 0.71
N VAL A 9 19.71 19.32 -0.25
CA VAL A 9 19.68 18.92 -1.67
C VAL A 9 21.09 18.63 -2.22
N GLU A 10 22.08 19.41 -1.79
CA GLU A 10 23.47 19.22 -2.18
C GLU A 10 24.03 17.88 -1.69
N TRP A 11 23.75 17.51 -0.44
CA TRP A 11 24.15 16.23 0.12
C TRP A 11 23.38 15.05 -0.52
N ALA A 12 22.09 15.22 -0.82
CA ALA A 12 21.33 14.20 -1.53
C ALA A 12 21.89 13.95 -2.95
N ASN A 13 22.23 15.00 -3.67
CA ASN A 13 22.87 14.90 -4.99
C ASN A 13 24.26 14.28 -4.90
N TRP A 14 25.05 14.65 -3.88
CA TRP A 14 26.36 14.07 -3.62
C TRP A 14 26.26 12.57 -3.38
N ILE A 15 25.32 12.11 -2.55
CA ILE A 15 25.08 10.68 -2.31
C ILE A 15 24.73 9.97 -3.63
N LYS A 16 23.80 10.50 -4.41
CA LYS A 16 23.40 9.91 -5.70
C LYS A 16 24.56 9.75 -6.66
N THR A 17 25.36 10.80 -6.82
CA THR A 17 26.50 10.80 -7.73
C THR A 17 27.55 9.77 -7.30
N ASN A 18 27.84 9.68 -5.99
CA ASN A 18 28.81 8.72 -5.48
C ASN A 18 28.30 7.28 -5.54
N LEU A 19 27.01 7.03 -5.31
CA LEU A 19 26.40 5.71 -5.54
C LEU A 19 26.49 5.29 -7.02
N ALA A 20 26.22 6.21 -7.95
CA ALA A 20 26.35 5.95 -9.39
C ALA A 20 27.79 5.66 -9.80
N ASN A 21 28.77 6.25 -9.11
CA ASN A 21 30.21 6.02 -9.30
C ASN A 21 30.73 4.76 -8.57
N GLY A 22 29.84 3.97 -7.93
CA GLY A 22 30.19 2.71 -7.26
C GLY A 22 30.82 2.87 -5.86
N CYS A 23 30.71 4.04 -5.23
CA CYS A 23 31.18 4.23 -3.87
C CYS A 23 30.36 3.38 -2.88
N THR A 24 31.04 2.84 -1.86
CA THR A 24 30.38 2.03 -0.82
C THR A 24 29.66 2.90 0.18
N VAL A 25 28.59 2.37 0.80
CA VAL A 25 27.84 3.04 1.87
C VAL A 25 28.76 3.48 3.00
N ASP A 26 29.70 2.61 3.42
CA ASP A 26 30.63 2.90 4.52
C ASP A 26 31.57 4.06 4.19
N SER A 27 32.11 4.11 2.96
CA SER A 27 33.01 5.20 2.56
C SER A 27 32.29 6.55 2.54
N MET A 28 31.06 6.58 2.08
CA MET A 28 30.26 7.80 2.05
C MET A 28 29.79 8.23 3.44
N ALA A 29 29.35 7.29 4.28
CA ALA A 29 28.94 7.55 5.66
C ALA A 29 30.10 8.15 6.47
N LYS A 30 31.32 7.62 6.29
CA LYS A 30 32.52 8.16 6.95
C LYS A 30 32.75 9.65 6.59
N ILE A 31 32.64 10.02 5.31
CA ILE A 31 32.78 11.40 4.86
C ILE A 31 31.69 12.30 5.47
N MET A 32 30.44 11.82 5.51
CA MET A 32 29.35 12.58 6.12
C MET A 32 29.57 12.80 7.62
N VAL A 33 30.06 11.80 8.34
CA VAL A 33 30.40 11.92 9.77
C VAL A 33 31.54 12.90 9.99
N GLU A 34 32.59 12.87 9.17
CA GLU A 34 33.68 13.86 9.20
C GLU A 34 33.18 15.29 8.93
N LYS A 35 32.06 15.44 8.23
CA LYS A 35 31.39 16.72 7.98
C LYS A 35 30.35 17.10 9.03
N GLY A 36 30.26 16.33 10.13
CA GLY A 36 29.45 16.67 11.31
C GLY A 36 28.07 16.04 11.36
N PHE A 37 27.75 15.10 10.49
CA PHE A 37 26.50 14.33 10.59
C PHE A 37 26.60 13.23 11.66
N ALA A 38 25.49 12.97 12.37
CA ALA A 38 25.45 11.81 13.23
C ALA A 38 25.58 10.51 12.41
N PRO A 39 26.32 9.49 12.92
CA PRO A 39 26.56 8.25 12.17
C PRO A 39 25.26 7.59 11.68
N GLU A 40 24.25 7.42 12.56
CA GLU A 40 22.97 6.83 12.24
C GLU A 40 22.25 7.59 11.10
N PHE A 41 22.30 8.92 11.15
CA PHE A 41 21.70 9.77 10.11
C PHE A 41 22.44 9.63 8.77
N ALA A 42 23.78 9.55 8.77
CA ALA A 42 24.58 9.39 7.57
C ALA A 42 24.26 8.05 6.88
N TYR A 43 24.29 6.95 7.62
CA TYR A 43 23.97 5.62 7.10
C TYR A 43 22.54 5.55 6.57
N GLN A 44 21.55 6.05 7.34
CA GLN A 44 20.15 6.05 6.94
C GLN A 44 19.92 6.84 5.65
N SER A 45 20.50 8.04 5.55
CA SER A 45 20.36 8.91 4.37
C SER A 45 20.92 8.27 3.10
N ILE A 46 22.06 7.56 3.20
CA ILE A 46 22.68 6.86 2.06
C ILE A 46 21.85 5.63 1.71
N PHE A 47 21.39 4.88 2.71
CA PHE A 47 20.56 3.69 2.52
C PHE A 47 19.24 4.04 1.83
N ASP A 48 18.57 5.10 2.29
CA ASP A 48 17.32 5.60 1.70
C ASP A 48 17.53 6.03 0.24
N THR A 49 18.63 6.75 -0.04
CA THR A 49 18.95 7.16 -1.41
C THR A 49 19.27 5.97 -2.32
N LYS A 50 19.95 4.94 -1.80
CA LYS A 50 20.33 3.74 -2.54
C LYS A 50 19.13 2.84 -2.85
N ASN A 51 18.26 2.61 -1.86
CA ASN A 51 17.19 1.61 -1.94
C ASN A 51 15.85 2.19 -2.40
N LEU A 52 15.59 3.48 -2.14
CA LEU A 52 14.31 4.10 -2.42
C LEU A 52 14.32 4.93 -3.70
N GLY A 53 15.49 5.24 -4.28
CA GLY A 53 15.58 6.14 -5.44
C GLY A 53 14.97 7.53 -5.17
N VAL A 54 14.64 7.81 -3.91
CA VAL A 54 13.91 9.01 -3.51
C VAL A 54 14.82 10.19 -3.50
N THR A 55 14.53 11.15 -4.37
CA THR A 55 14.95 12.52 -4.16
C THR A 55 14.25 13.01 -2.90
N PRO A 56 14.94 13.52 -1.87
CA PRO A 56 14.27 14.31 -0.86
C PRO A 56 13.54 15.42 -1.61
N MET A 57 12.23 15.44 -1.56
CA MET A 57 11.46 16.56 -2.08
C MET A 57 11.94 17.78 -1.29
N SER A 58 12.64 18.68 -1.97
CA SER A 58 12.86 20.04 -1.48
C SER A 58 11.50 20.59 -1.11
N PRO A 59 11.36 21.31 0.02
CA PRO A 59 10.19 22.14 0.21
C PRO A 59 10.16 23.11 -0.97
N ILE A 60 9.25 22.91 -1.88
CA ILE A 60 8.90 23.90 -2.89
C ILE A 60 8.35 25.08 -2.09
N ILE A 61 9.20 26.11 -1.87
CA ILE A 61 8.73 27.45 -1.53
C ILE A 61 8.14 28.00 -2.83
N GLY A 62 6.99 27.51 -3.17
CA GLY A 62 6.09 28.01 -4.17
C GLY A 62 4.90 28.59 -3.42
N THR A 63 4.83 29.90 -3.37
CA THR A 63 3.65 30.65 -2.98
C THR A 63 2.45 30.14 -3.77
N SER A 64 1.58 29.36 -3.14
CA SER A 64 0.12 29.38 -3.30
C SER A 64 -0.55 28.20 -2.62
N THR A 65 -1.43 28.53 -1.68
CA THR A 65 -2.69 27.93 -1.30
C THR A 65 -2.70 26.52 -0.67
N ASN A 66 -3.07 26.54 0.64
CA ASN A 66 -3.75 25.47 1.37
C ASN A 66 -3.03 24.13 1.46
N ASN A 67 -1.90 24.10 2.16
CA ASN A 67 -1.39 22.88 2.77
C ASN A 67 -2.27 22.53 3.99
N THR A 68 -3.51 22.09 3.73
CA THR A 68 -4.38 21.60 4.78
C THR A 68 -3.90 20.21 5.16
N GLN A 69 -3.22 20.13 6.31
CA GLN A 69 -2.85 18.87 6.95
C GLN A 69 -4.05 17.92 6.91
N TYR A 70 -3.82 16.64 6.59
CA TYR A 70 -4.87 15.62 6.60
C TYR A 70 -5.61 15.60 7.94
N VAL A 71 -6.92 15.71 7.90
CA VAL A 71 -7.76 15.73 9.10
C VAL A 71 -8.28 14.33 9.34
N TYR A 72 -7.81 13.70 10.42
CA TYR A 72 -8.32 12.40 10.83
C TYR A 72 -9.75 12.53 11.35
N GLU A 73 -10.61 11.68 10.85
CA GLU A 73 -12.00 11.53 11.25
C GLU A 73 -12.19 10.20 12.01
N LYS A 74 -13.42 9.96 12.48
CA LYS A 74 -13.74 8.64 13.06
C LYS A 74 -13.55 7.58 11.98
N PRO A 75 -12.75 6.53 12.23
CA PRO A 75 -12.58 5.43 11.29
C PRO A 75 -13.91 4.78 10.91
N ARG A 76 -14.03 4.28 9.68
CA ARG A 76 -15.20 3.53 9.19
C ARG A 76 -15.33 2.20 9.89
N VAL A 77 -14.20 1.63 10.29
CA VAL A 77 -14.14 0.37 11.06
C VAL A 77 -14.16 0.65 12.56
N PRO A 78 -14.80 -0.20 13.37
CA PRO A 78 -14.84 -0.01 14.82
C PRO A 78 -13.46 -0.22 15.44
N MET A 79 -12.97 0.79 16.18
CA MET A 79 -11.65 0.79 16.83
C MET A 79 -11.69 0.35 18.30
N ASP A 80 -12.87 0.20 18.88
CA ASP A 80 -13.12 -0.08 20.30
C ASP A 80 -13.39 -1.57 20.60
N VAL A 81 -13.47 -2.42 19.59
CA VAL A 81 -13.71 -3.86 19.70
C VAL A 81 -12.49 -4.69 19.31
N ASN A 82 -12.40 -5.94 19.75
CA ASN A 82 -11.32 -6.87 19.39
C ASN A 82 -11.70 -7.88 18.30
N TYR A 83 -12.96 -7.88 17.89
CA TYR A 83 -13.48 -8.69 16.79
C TYR A 83 -14.69 -7.99 16.15
N ILE A 84 -15.01 -8.39 14.95
CA ILE A 84 -16.18 -7.93 14.20
C ILE A 84 -17.01 -9.17 13.85
N ASP A 85 -18.28 -9.19 14.25
CA ASP A 85 -19.24 -10.20 13.83
C ASP A 85 -19.81 -9.80 12.46
N THR A 86 -19.37 -10.48 11.41
CA THR A 86 -19.88 -10.30 10.05
C THR A 86 -21.12 -11.18 9.84
N PRO A 87 -21.86 -11.06 8.74
CA PRO A 87 -23.06 -11.87 8.50
C PRO A 87 -22.83 -13.40 8.54
N ASP A 88 -21.60 -13.84 8.32
CA ASP A 88 -21.29 -15.26 8.15
C ASP A 88 -20.20 -15.80 9.09
N LYS A 89 -19.42 -14.94 9.73
CA LYS A 89 -18.40 -15.38 10.70
C LYS A 89 -17.89 -14.24 11.59
N ARG A 90 -17.24 -14.60 12.69
CA ARG A 90 -16.47 -13.66 13.52
C ARG A 90 -15.08 -13.48 12.97
N VAL A 91 -14.64 -12.22 12.80
CA VAL A 91 -13.30 -11.84 12.33
C VAL A 91 -12.57 -11.14 13.47
N TYR A 92 -11.38 -11.64 13.82
CA TYR A 92 -10.59 -11.10 14.92
C TYR A 92 -9.63 -10.02 14.45
N ILE A 93 -9.50 -8.96 15.25
CA ILE A 93 -8.57 -7.86 15.00
C ILE A 93 -7.24 -8.22 15.64
N GLY A 94 -6.16 -8.19 14.86
CA GLY A 94 -4.80 -8.48 15.34
C GLY A 94 -4.06 -7.24 15.82
N MET A 95 -4.25 -6.09 15.11
CA MET A 95 -3.58 -4.83 15.43
C MET A 95 -4.46 -3.66 15.01
N LYS A 96 -4.32 -2.53 15.72
CA LYS A 96 -4.99 -1.25 15.43
C LYS A 96 -4.00 -0.11 15.49
N MET A 97 -4.02 0.74 14.49
CA MET A 97 -3.30 2.02 14.44
C MET A 97 -4.28 3.12 14.05
N ASN A 98 -4.23 4.26 14.74
CA ASN A 98 -5.18 5.35 14.55
C ASN A 98 -4.68 6.44 13.57
N LYS A 99 -3.37 6.54 13.39
CA LYS A 99 -2.74 7.58 12.53
C LYS A 99 -1.48 7.02 11.87
N PRO A 100 -1.56 6.63 10.61
CA PRO A 100 -2.78 6.48 9.78
C PRO A 100 -3.71 5.39 10.33
N VAL A 101 -4.95 5.33 9.82
CA VAL A 101 -5.88 4.25 10.20
C VAL A 101 -5.44 2.99 9.49
N ILE A 102 -4.84 2.05 10.24
CA ILE A 102 -4.44 0.73 9.77
C ILE A 102 -4.92 -0.33 10.76
N MET A 103 -5.45 -1.44 10.25
CA MET A 103 -5.89 -2.58 11.05
C MET A 103 -5.43 -3.88 10.43
N THR A 104 -5.08 -4.87 11.24
CA THR A 104 -4.87 -6.24 10.74
C THR A 104 -5.96 -7.17 11.26
N PHE A 105 -6.27 -8.19 10.48
CA PHE A 105 -7.21 -9.24 10.81
C PHE A 105 -6.53 -10.61 10.70
N THR A 106 -6.88 -11.56 11.58
CA THR A 106 -6.18 -12.85 11.62
C THR A 106 -6.91 -13.98 10.91
N ASN A 107 -8.22 -13.91 10.76
CA ASN A 107 -9.06 -14.99 10.21
C ASN A 107 -10.18 -14.45 9.30
N LEU A 108 -9.88 -13.43 8.51
CA LEU A 108 -10.85 -12.84 7.58
C LEU A 108 -11.32 -13.87 6.55
N LEU A 109 -10.40 -14.70 6.05
CA LEU A 109 -10.69 -15.86 5.22
C LEU A 109 -10.39 -17.15 6.00
N SER A 110 -11.11 -18.24 5.72
CA SER A 110 -10.60 -19.56 6.05
C SER A 110 -9.49 -19.97 5.07
N HIS A 111 -8.70 -20.98 5.43
CA HIS A 111 -7.64 -21.47 4.53
C HIS A 111 -8.27 -22.07 3.25
N GLU A 112 -9.42 -22.72 3.36
CA GLU A 112 -10.16 -23.28 2.23
C GLU A 112 -10.69 -22.17 1.30
N GLU A 113 -11.23 -21.08 1.86
CA GLU A 113 -11.67 -19.92 1.09
C GLU A 113 -10.51 -19.29 0.32
N ALA A 114 -9.34 -19.20 0.94
CA ALA A 114 -8.12 -18.72 0.27
C ALA A 114 -7.71 -19.65 -0.88
N ASP A 115 -7.74 -20.97 -0.66
CA ASP A 115 -7.44 -21.95 -1.71
C ASP A 115 -8.44 -21.93 -2.87
N VAL A 116 -9.73 -21.70 -2.59
CA VAL A 116 -10.74 -21.51 -3.63
C VAL A 116 -10.41 -20.32 -4.52
N LEU A 117 -10.04 -19.16 -3.91
CA LEU A 117 -9.63 -17.96 -4.67
C LEU A 117 -8.39 -18.22 -5.54
N ILE A 118 -7.36 -18.85 -4.98
CA ILE A 118 -6.14 -19.20 -5.72
C ILE A 118 -6.47 -20.11 -6.90
N ASN A 119 -7.19 -21.22 -6.65
CA ASN A 119 -7.48 -22.21 -7.68
C ASN A 119 -8.35 -21.66 -8.81
N ALA A 120 -9.34 -20.81 -8.48
CA ALA A 120 -10.19 -20.14 -9.47
C ALA A 120 -9.44 -19.09 -10.30
N SER A 121 -8.26 -18.63 -9.83
CA SER A 121 -7.47 -17.57 -10.47
C SER A 121 -6.33 -18.07 -11.34
N LYS A 122 -5.71 -19.22 -11.02
CA LYS A 122 -4.47 -19.75 -11.65
C LYS A 122 -4.48 -19.72 -13.19
N HIS A 123 -5.63 -19.98 -13.80
CA HIS A 123 -5.75 -20.08 -15.26
C HIS A 123 -6.15 -18.75 -15.93
N LYS A 124 -6.34 -17.68 -15.14
CA LYS A 124 -6.78 -16.36 -15.62
C LYS A 124 -5.73 -15.28 -15.41
N LEU A 125 -4.57 -15.62 -14.85
CA LEU A 125 -3.51 -14.66 -14.54
C LEU A 125 -2.93 -14.03 -15.79
N THR A 126 -2.69 -12.73 -15.73
CA THR A 126 -1.97 -11.96 -16.75
C THR A 126 -1.04 -10.98 -16.03
N ASP A 127 0.00 -10.50 -16.73
CA ASP A 127 0.88 -9.48 -16.17
C ASP A 127 0.09 -8.31 -15.59
N SER A 128 0.40 -7.95 -14.34
CA SER A 128 -0.27 -6.83 -13.67
C SER A 128 0.10 -5.50 -14.33
N LYS A 129 -0.90 -4.61 -14.40
CA LYS A 129 -0.76 -3.26 -14.94
C LYS A 129 -1.06 -2.24 -13.84
N VAL A 130 -0.48 -1.07 -13.97
CA VAL A 130 -0.77 0.10 -13.12
C VAL A 130 -1.39 1.21 -13.96
N VAL A 131 -1.99 2.18 -13.28
CA VAL A 131 -2.51 3.38 -13.93
C VAL A 131 -1.34 4.30 -14.23
N ASP A 132 -1.17 4.64 -15.51
CA ASP A 132 -0.19 5.64 -15.94
C ASP A 132 -0.61 7.03 -15.44
N PRO A 133 0.27 7.77 -14.75
CA PRO A 133 -0.07 9.03 -14.10
C PRO A 133 -0.46 10.15 -15.07
N ASP A 134 0.03 10.12 -16.30
CA ASP A 134 -0.21 11.17 -17.29
C ASP A 134 -1.46 10.87 -18.14
N THR A 135 -1.59 9.63 -18.60
CA THR A 135 -2.64 9.24 -19.56
C THR A 135 -3.83 8.58 -18.91
N GLY A 136 -3.69 8.04 -17.69
CA GLY A 136 -4.71 7.23 -17.00
C GLY A 136 -4.98 5.87 -17.66
N HIS A 137 -4.17 5.45 -18.63
CA HIS A 137 -4.25 4.11 -19.21
C HIS A 137 -3.51 3.09 -18.34
N TYR A 138 -3.95 1.83 -18.44
CA TYR A 138 -3.26 0.74 -17.79
C TYR A 138 -1.98 0.38 -18.56
N THR A 139 -0.83 0.48 -17.88
CA THR A 139 0.49 0.17 -18.44
C THR A 139 1.26 -0.82 -17.56
N LYS A 140 2.14 -1.60 -18.17
CA LYS A 140 3.07 -2.47 -17.43
C LYS A 140 4.27 -1.63 -17.04
N ILE A 141 4.66 -1.68 -15.77
CA ILE A 141 5.86 -0.99 -15.27
C ILE A 141 6.81 -1.97 -14.58
N ARG A 142 8.09 -1.59 -14.49
CA ARG A 142 9.11 -2.38 -13.80
C ARG A 142 8.94 -2.40 -12.28
N ASP A 143 8.21 -1.43 -11.74
CA ASP A 143 8.02 -1.26 -10.29
C ASP A 143 6.99 -2.23 -9.71
N ARG A 144 6.33 -3.04 -10.54
CA ARG A 144 5.39 -4.08 -10.16
C ARG A 144 5.63 -5.35 -10.97
N SER A 145 6.11 -6.39 -10.30
CA SER A 145 6.41 -7.70 -10.89
C SER A 145 5.45 -8.76 -10.32
N SER A 146 4.18 -8.68 -10.70
CA SER A 146 3.14 -9.64 -10.34
C SER A 146 2.29 -9.99 -11.54
N GLU A 147 1.65 -11.15 -11.48
CA GLU A 147 0.53 -11.52 -12.34
C GLU A 147 -0.77 -11.28 -11.58
N GLY A 148 -1.87 -11.05 -12.29
CA GLY A 148 -3.14 -10.82 -11.64
C GLY A 148 -4.36 -11.08 -12.50
N THR A 149 -5.49 -11.20 -11.83
CA THR A 149 -6.83 -11.28 -12.42
C THR A 149 -7.85 -10.63 -11.50
N PHE A 150 -9.10 -10.53 -11.94
CA PHE A 150 -10.18 -9.96 -11.16
C PHE A 150 -11.37 -10.90 -11.08
N PHE A 151 -12.04 -10.90 -9.93
CA PHE A 151 -13.42 -11.33 -9.82
C PHE A 151 -14.32 -10.11 -9.89
N ASN A 152 -15.32 -10.17 -10.76
CA ASN A 152 -16.31 -9.10 -10.88
C ASN A 152 -17.25 -9.08 -9.68
N TYR A 153 -17.88 -7.94 -9.46
CA TYR A 153 -18.92 -7.80 -8.45
C TYR A 153 -20.05 -8.83 -8.68
N HIS A 154 -20.39 -9.61 -7.66
CA HIS A 154 -21.39 -10.69 -7.72
C HIS A 154 -21.12 -11.79 -8.79
N GLU A 155 -19.87 -12.07 -9.15
CA GLU A 155 -19.53 -13.03 -10.20
C GLU A 155 -20.08 -14.44 -9.94
N ASN A 156 -20.15 -14.85 -8.67
CA ASN A 156 -20.78 -16.10 -8.23
C ASN A 156 -21.21 -16.00 -6.75
N GLU A 157 -21.85 -17.04 -6.22
CA GLU A 157 -22.36 -17.05 -4.85
C GLU A 157 -21.27 -16.88 -3.80
N PHE A 158 -20.12 -17.55 -3.98
CA PHE A 158 -18.97 -17.43 -3.07
C PHE A 158 -18.42 -16.00 -3.05
N ILE A 159 -18.19 -15.40 -4.23
CA ILE A 159 -17.73 -14.01 -4.35
C ILE A 159 -18.75 -13.05 -3.74
N THR A 160 -20.04 -13.26 -3.97
CA THR A 160 -21.11 -12.43 -3.39
C THR A 160 -21.08 -12.47 -1.86
N LYS A 161 -20.96 -13.66 -1.27
CA LYS A 161 -20.87 -13.83 0.18
C LYS A 161 -19.60 -13.18 0.75
N LEU A 162 -18.46 -13.36 0.07
CA LEU A 162 -17.20 -12.75 0.47
C LEU A 162 -17.27 -11.22 0.40
N GLU A 163 -17.87 -10.66 -0.65
CA GLU A 163 -18.04 -9.20 -0.80
C GLU A 163 -18.94 -8.60 0.29
N GLN A 164 -19.97 -9.31 0.72
CA GLN A 164 -20.81 -8.90 1.85
C GLN A 164 -20.01 -8.85 3.16
N ARG A 165 -19.19 -9.87 3.42
CA ARG A 165 -18.27 -9.90 4.57
C ARG A 165 -17.30 -8.73 4.54
N ILE A 166 -16.65 -8.51 3.39
CA ILE A 166 -15.69 -7.41 3.18
C ILE A 166 -16.36 -6.05 3.37
N ALA A 167 -17.54 -5.84 2.80
CA ALA A 167 -18.29 -4.60 2.93
C ALA A 167 -18.61 -4.28 4.40
N PHE A 168 -18.98 -5.30 5.17
CA PHE A 168 -19.23 -5.17 6.59
C PHE A 168 -17.98 -4.78 7.37
N ILE A 169 -16.83 -5.45 7.08
CA ILE A 169 -15.53 -5.13 7.68
C ILE A 169 -15.07 -3.71 7.32
N MET A 170 -15.18 -3.32 6.05
CA MET A 170 -14.70 -2.01 5.58
C MET A 170 -15.68 -0.86 5.88
N GLY A 171 -16.83 -1.13 6.50
CA GLY A 171 -17.83 -0.12 6.86
C GLY A 171 -18.36 0.65 5.65
N ALA A 172 -18.52 -0.01 4.49
CA ALA A 172 -18.97 0.62 3.25
C ALA A 172 -19.86 -0.33 2.44
N PRO A 173 -20.84 0.19 1.65
CA PRO A 173 -21.67 -0.64 0.81
C PRO A 173 -20.86 -1.44 -0.21
N ALA A 174 -21.16 -2.73 -0.39
CA ALA A 174 -20.45 -3.60 -1.34
C ALA A 174 -20.44 -3.03 -2.77
N ILE A 175 -21.51 -2.35 -3.16
CA ILE A 175 -21.66 -1.71 -4.49
C ILE A 175 -20.67 -0.56 -4.73
N ASN A 176 -20.05 -0.03 -3.68
CA ASN A 176 -18.97 0.97 -3.78
C ASN A 176 -17.61 0.32 -4.02
N GLY A 177 -17.51 -1.00 -3.92
CA GLY A 177 -16.24 -1.72 -4.10
C GLY A 177 -15.89 -1.92 -5.57
N GLU A 178 -14.60 -1.84 -5.90
CA GLU A 178 -14.08 -2.39 -7.15
C GLU A 178 -14.15 -3.92 -7.12
N GLY A 179 -13.97 -4.60 -8.25
CA GLY A 179 -13.82 -6.06 -8.26
C GLY A 179 -12.68 -6.53 -7.35
N ILE A 180 -12.72 -7.77 -6.88
CA ILE A 180 -11.64 -8.34 -6.07
C ILE A 180 -10.47 -8.67 -7.00
N GLN A 181 -9.33 -7.99 -6.84
CA GLN A 181 -8.12 -8.29 -7.59
C GLN A 181 -7.32 -9.39 -6.90
N ILE A 182 -7.00 -10.46 -7.62
CA ILE A 182 -6.05 -11.47 -7.18
C ILE A 182 -4.69 -11.15 -7.78
N LEU A 183 -3.64 -11.24 -6.95
CA LEU A 183 -2.27 -11.00 -7.34
C LEU A 183 -1.39 -12.16 -6.90
N HIS A 184 -0.50 -12.56 -7.79
CA HIS A 184 0.49 -13.59 -7.56
C HIS A 184 1.89 -13.04 -7.80
N TYR A 185 2.78 -13.25 -6.83
CA TYR A 185 4.18 -12.87 -6.87
C TYR A 185 5.06 -14.10 -6.73
N HIS A 186 5.91 -14.33 -7.72
CA HIS A 186 6.98 -15.32 -7.70
C HIS A 186 8.19 -14.83 -6.88
N PRO A 187 9.18 -15.68 -6.58
CA PRO A 187 10.44 -15.23 -6.01
C PRO A 187 11.05 -14.07 -6.80
N GLY A 188 11.47 -13.01 -6.11
CA GLY A 188 11.90 -11.74 -6.67
C GLY A 188 10.76 -10.77 -7.00
N GLY A 189 9.50 -11.21 -6.94
CA GLY A 189 8.33 -10.37 -7.19
C GLY A 189 8.11 -9.34 -6.07
N GLU A 190 7.87 -8.09 -6.47
CA GLU A 190 7.65 -6.95 -5.57
C GLU A 190 6.64 -5.97 -6.13
N TYR A 191 6.18 -5.06 -5.29
CA TYR A 191 5.51 -3.84 -5.71
C TYR A 191 6.08 -2.67 -4.90
N LYS A 192 6.78 -1.76 -5.58
CA LYS A 192 7.44 -0.62 -4.95
C LYS A 192 6.45 0.30 -4.24
N ALA A 193 6.97 1.19 -3.40
CA ALA A 193 6.17 2.11 -2.62
C ALA A 193 5.24 2.95 -3.51
N HIS A 194 3.94 2.93 -3.19
CA HIS A 194 2.89 3.58 -3.96
C HIS A 194 1.71 3.95 -3.05
N PHE A 195 0.81 4.75 -3.59
CA PHE A 195 -0.49 5.05 -3.00
C PHE A 195 -1.59 4.32 -3.77
N ASP A 196 -2.61 3.88 -3.07
CA ASP A 196 -3.80 3.29 -3.69
C ASP A 196 -4.84 4.34 -4.12
N TYR A 197 -4.78 5.54 -3.56
CA TYR A 197 -5.60 6.65 -4.02
C TYR A 197 -5.09 7.25 -5.33
N PHE A 198 -5.96 7.92 -6.07
CA PHE A 198 -5.61 8.64 -7.28
C PHE A 198 -5.18 10.06 -6.93
N PRO A 199 -3.90 10.45 -7.12
CA PRO A 199 -3.45 11.81 -6.84
C PRO A 199 -4.22 12.84 -7.68
N TYR A 200 -4.74 13.89 -7.04
CA TYR A 200 -5.59 14.90 -7.71
C TYR A 200 -4.83 15.79 -8.69
N ASP A 201 -3.52 15.92 -8.53
CA ASP A 201 -2.62 16.70 -9.37
C ASP A 201 -2.17 15.95 -10.64
N GLN A 202 -2.45 14.67 -10.76
CA GLN A 202 -2.12 13.87 -11.93
C GLN A 202 -3.28 13.87 -12.95
N ALA A 203 -2.96 14.19 -14.21
CA ALA A 203 -3.96 14.26 -15.28
C ALA A 203 -4.68 12.93 -15.51
N GLY A 204 -3.95 11.81 -15.43
CA GLY A 204 -4.48 10.46 -15.60
C GLY A 204 -5.48 10.05 -14.52
N SER A 205 -5.42 10.67 -13.33
CA SER A 205 -6.35 10.38 -12.23
C SER A 205 -7.79 10.75 -12.55
N LYS A 206 -8.02 11.80 -13.33
CA LYS A 206 -9.38 12.32 -13.66
C LYS A 206 -10.29 11.24 -14.24
N ARG A 207 -9.76 10.40 -15.13
CA ARG A 207 -10.52 9.31 -15.75
C ARG A 207 -11.06 8.33 -14.70
N HIS A 208 -10.24 8.01 -13.71
CA HIS A 208 -10.59 7.05 -12.66
C HIS A 208 -11.49 7.65 -11.58
N LEU A 209 -11.38 8.95 -11.33
CA LEU A 209 -12.23 9.67 -10.38
C LEU A 209 -13.67 9.85 -10.90
N ASN A 210 -13.88 9.87 -12.21
CA ASN A 210 -15.22 10.02 -12.81
C ASN A 210 -16.17 8.86 -12.49
N LYS A 211 -15.65 7.65 -12.24
CA LYS A 211 -16.46 6.49 -11.85
C LYS A 211 -16.23 6.18 -10.37
N GLY A 212 -17.25 6.37 -9.56
CA GLY A 212 -17.21 6.07 -8.12
C GLY A 212 -16.44 7.07 -7.24
N GLY A 213 -15.84 8.12 -7.78
CA GLY A 213 -15.03 9.07 -7.02
C GLY A 213 -13.66 8.52 -6.63
N GLN A 214 -13.06 9.03 -5.55
CA GLN A 214 -11.77 8.59 -5.01
C GLN A 214 -11.89 7.20 -4.38
N ARG A 215 -10.80 6.43 -4.39
CA ARG A 215 -10.63 5.30 -3.47
C ARG A 215 -10.48 5.85 -2.06
N ILE A 216 -11.13 5.21 -1.09
CA ILE A 216 -11.15 5.69 0.30
C ILE A 216 -10.45 4.75 1.26
N SER A 217 -10.39 3.47 0.93
CA SER A 217 -9.73 2.45 1.74
C SER A 217 -9.38 1.22 0.91
N THR A 218 -8.42 0.45 1.43
CA THR A 218 -7.95 -0.81 0.87
C THR A 218 -7.99 -1.91 1.91
N LEU A 219 -8.36 -3.12 1.48
CA LEU A 219 -8.20 -4.35 2.22
C LEU A 219 -7.35 -5.31 1.39
N ILE A 220 -6.17 -5.68 1.90
CA ILE A 220 -5.30 -6.71 1.33
C ILE A 220 -5.48 -7.98 2.15
N MET A 221 -5.99 -9.03 1.54
CA MET A 221 -6.18 -10.35 2.14
C MET A 221 -5.05 -11.27 1.70
N TYR A 222 -4.39 -11.94 2.64
CA TYR A 222 -3.31 -12.87 2.36
C TYR A 222 -3.89 -14.27 2.08
N LEU A 223 -3.65 -14.78 0.88
CA LEU A 223 -4.17 -16.09 0.44
C LEU A 223 -3.16 -17.21 0.65
N SER A 224 -1.89 -16.88 0.85
CA SER A 224 -0.81 -17.83 1.15
C SER A 224 0.05 -17.31 2.29
N ASP A 225 0.72 -18.22 2.98
CA ASP A 225 1.91 -17.91 3.75
C ASP A 225 3.09 -17.70 2.79
N VAL A 226 4.09 -16.95 3.20
CA VAL A 226 5.34 -16.72 2.46
C VAL A 226 6.50 -17.13 3.35
N GLU A 227 7.39 -18.00 2.84
CA GLU A 227 8.48 -18.54 3.65
C GLU A 227 9.48 -17.45 4.07
N GLN A 228 9.78 -16.47 3.17
CA GLN A 228 10.68 -15.36 3.45
C GLN A 228 10.40 -14.18 2.53
N GLY A 229 10.35 -12.96 3.08
CA GLY A 229 10.04 -11.74 2.36
C GLY A 229 8.53 -11.58 2.12
N GLY A 230 8.17 -10.76 1.15
CA GLY A 230 6.78 -10.56 0.73
C GLY A 230 5.91 -9.77 1.70
N GLU A 231 6.48 -9.11 2.70
CA GLU A 231 5.75 -8.29 3.67
C GLU A 231 5.04 -7.12 2.98
N THR A 232 3.99 -6.62 3.61
CA THR A 232 3.39 -5.32 3.28
C THR A 232 3.95 -4.28 4.24
N THR A 233 4.66 -3.27 3.74
CA THR A 233 5.29 -2.24 4.57
C THR A 233 4.63 -0.89 4.39
N PHE A 234 4.59 -0.10 5.47
CA PHE A 234 4.18 1.30 5.51
C PHE A 234 5.38 2.12 6.00
N PRO A 235 6.28 2.55 5.10
CA PRO A 235 7.57 3.13 5.46
C PRO A 235 7.44 4.43 6.26
N GLU A 236 6.42 5.25 5.99
CA GLU A 236 6.22 6.53 6.68
C GLU A 236 5.93 6.38 8.18
N VAL A 237 5.50 5.19 8.60
CA VAL A 237 5.17 4.89 10.01
C VAL A 237 5.95 3.71 10.57
N GLY A 238 6.90 3.15 9.80
CA GLY A 238 7.76 2.05 10.22
C GLY A 238 7.00 0.75 10.52
N LEU A 239 5.84 0.53 9.90
CA LEU A 239 5.04 -0.67 10.09
C LEU A 239 5.33 -1.70 9.00
N THR A 240 5.54 -2.95 9.43
CA THR A 240 5.68 -4.11 8.54
C THR A 240 4.65 -5.18 8.93
N VAL A 241 3.86 -5.63 7.96
CA VAL A 241 2.85 -6.67 8.13
C VAL A 241 3.30 -7.92 7.38
N VAL A 242 3.56 -8.99 8.13
CA VAL A 242 3.94 -10.29 7.59
C VAL A 242 2.71 -10.98 7.00
N PRO A 243 2.80 -11.54 5.76
CA PRO A 243 1.73 -12.35 5.19
C PRO A 243 1.41 -13.56 6.09
N ASN A 244 0.11 -13.73 6.35
CA ASN A 244 -0.40 -14.89 7.10
C ASN A 244 -1.69 -15.35 6.41
N LYS A 245 -1.73 -16.58 5.92
CA LYS A 245 -2.87 -17.11 5.17
C LYS A 245 -4.19 -16.97 5.94
N GLY A 246 -5.18 -16.38 5.30
CA GLY A 246 -6.47 -16.05 5.90
C GLY A 246 -6.52 -14.73 6.66
N GLY A 247 -5.36 -14.13 6.95
CA GLY A 247 -5.25 -12.79 7.53
C GLY A 247 -5.42 -11.68 6.50
N ALA A 248 -5.47 -10.43 6.99
CA ALA A 248 -5.59 -9.27 6.12
C ALA A 248 -5.03 -8.01 6.79
N VAL A 249 -4.69 -7.00 5.97
CA VAL A 249 -4.44 -5.63 6.40
C VAL A 249 -5.41 -4.69 5.71
N TYR A 250 -6.03 -3.82 6.50
CA TYR A 250 -6.94 -2.76 6.09
C TYR A 250 -6.32 -1.41 6.39
N PHE A 251 -6.51 -0.44 5.49
CA PHE A 251 -6.10 0.95 5.72
C PHE A 251 -7.01 1.95 5.01
N GLU A 252 -7.23 3.11 5.68
CA GLU A 252 -8.01 4.23 5.18
C GLU A 252 -7.10 5.38 4.80
N TYR A 253 -7.41 6.05 3.69
CA TYR A 253 -6.56 7.14 3.18
C TYR A 253 -7.32 8.32 2.58
N CYS A 254 -8.64 8.30 2.54
CA CYS A 254 -9.43 9.44 2.07
C CYS A 254 -10.55 9.75 3.04
N ASN A 255 -10.59 10.99 3.53
CA ASN A 255 -11.60 11.48 4.46
C ASN A 255 -12.83 12.07 3.75
N SER A 256 -13.83 12.54 4.52
CA SER A 256 -15.08 13.13 3.98
C SER A 256 -14.85 14.42 3.19
N LYS A 257 -13.70 15.10 3.41
CA LYS A 257 -13.30 16.31 2.69
C LYS A 257 -12.48 16.03 1.44
N SER A 258 -12.39 14.77 1.02
CA SER A 258 -11.55 14.30 -0.10
C SER A 258 -10.06 14.60 0.07
N GLN A 259 -9.58 14.81 1.29
CA GLN A 259 -8.16 14.84 1.57
C GLN A 259 -7.61 13.41 1.56
N VAL A 260 -6.37 13.23 1.11
CA VAL A 260 -5.69 11.92 1.09
C VAL A 260 -4.53 11.90 2.08
N ASP A 261 -4.34 10.76 2.76
CA ASP A 261 -3.36 10.61 3.84
C ASP A 261 -2.01 10.09 3.29
N PRO A 262 -0.96 10.91 3.27
CA PRO A 262 0.35 10.49 2.76
C PRO A 262 1.03 9.43 3.65
N LEU A 263 0.61 9.26 4.90
CA LEU A 263 1.17 8.24 5.78
C LEU A 263 0.76 6.81 5.38
N THR A 264 -0.13 6.67 4.40
CA THR A 264 -0.55 5.38 3.84
C THR A 264 0.27 4.93 2.63
N LEU A 265 1.41 5.58 2.35
CA LEU A 265 2.39 5.07 1.41
C LEU A 265 2.75 3.64 1.83
N HIS A 266 2.67 2.68 0.91
CA HIS A 266 2.93 1.28 1.22
C HIS A 266 3.61 0.55 0.07
N ALA A 267 4.26 -0.57 0.39
CA ALA A 267 4.96 -1.41 -0.57
C ALA A 267 4.72 -2.89 -0.30
N GLY A 268 4.77 -3.70 -1.35
CA GLY A 268 4.93 -5.15 -1.24
C GLY A 268 6.41 -5.50 -1.39
N MET A 269 7.03 -5.92 -0.29
CA MET A 269 8.45 -6.28 -0.29
C MET A 269 8.75 -7.49 -1.19
N PRO A 270 9.98 -7.61 -1.70
CA PRO A 270 10.36 -8.74 -2.53
C PRO A 270 10.07 -10.08 -1.85
N VAL A 271 9.47 -11.02 -2.59
CA VAL A 271 9.37 -12.40 -2.17
C VAL A 271 10.77 -13.02 -2.30
N ILE A 272 11.36 -13.45 -1.19
CA ILE A 272 12.69 -14.04 -1.19
C ILE A 272 12.60 -15.55 -1.38
N LYS A 273 11.65 -16.20 -0.69
CA LYS A 273 11.42 -17.64 -0.77
C LYS A 273 9.94 -17.97 -0.67
N GLY A 274 9.47 -18.91 -1.48
CA GLY A 274 8.08 -19.26 -1.61
C GLY A 274 7.36 -18.38 -2.64
N GLU A 275 6.05 -18.31 -2.58
CA GLU A 275 5.19 -17.52 -3.46
C GLU A 275 4.18 -16.71 -2.63
N LYS A 276 3.85 -15.50 -3.07
CA LYS A 276 2.87 -14.66 -2.40
C LYS A 276 1.61 -14.55 -3.24
N TRP A 277 0.49 -14.94 -2.65
CA TRP A 277 -0.84 -14.73 -3.20
C TRP A 277 -1.65 -13.81 -2.30
N ILE A 278 -2.24 -12.78 -2.89
CA ILE A 278 -3.12 -11.85 -2.19
C ILE A 278 -4.39 -11.58 -2.98
N ALA A 279 -5.44 -11.18 -2.26
CA ALA A 279 -6.63 -10.60 -2.84
C ALA A 279 -6.79 -9.17 -2.33
N THR A 280 -6.96 -8.20 -3.23
CA THR A 280 -7.10 -6.79 -2.88
C THR A 280 -8.50 -6.29 -3.19
N LYS A 281 -9.11 -5.60 -2.23
CA LYS A 281 -10.38 -4.90 -2.40
C LYS A 281 -10.20 -3.41 -2.16
N TRP A 282 -10.60 -2.61 -3.13
CA TRP A 282 -10.68 -1.15 -3.00
C TRP A 282 -12.14 -0.71 -2.86
N VAL A 283 -12.38 0.24 -1.98
CA VAL A 283 -13.69 0.88 -1.84
C VAL A 283 -13.60 2.33 -2.34
N ARG A 284 -14.62 2.73 -3.07
CA ARG A 284 -14.78 4.08 -3.64
C ARG A 284 -15.70 4.93 -2.79
N GLN A 285 -15.60 6.27 -2.94
CA GLN A 285 -16.49 7.21 -2.25
C GLN A 285 -17.97 6.99 -2.58
N ASN A 286 -18.25 6.65 -3.83
CA ASN A 286 -19.60 6.50 -4.34
C ASN A 286 -19.79 5.14 -5.02
N LYS A 287 -21.03 4.89 -5.47
CA LYS A 287 -21.36 3.69 -6.24
C LYS A 287 -20.41 3.50 -7.43
N TYR A 288 -19.82 2.29 -7.52
CA TYR A 288 -18.88 1.92 -8.57
C TYR A 288 -19.43 0.84 -9.53
N ASN A 289 -20.26 -0.10 -9.01
CA ASN A 289 -20.89 -1.18 -9.77
C ASN A 289 -22.40 -0.94 -9.96
#